data_45d4d38645ff8437b6372b712c4f8314
#
_entry.id   45d4d38645ff8437b6372b712c4f8314
#
_cell.length_a   1.000
_cell.length_b   1.000
_cell.length_c   1.000
_cell.angle_alpha   90.00
_cell.angle_beta   90.00
_cell.angle_gamma   90.00
#
_symmetry.space_group_name_H-M   'P 1'
#
loop_
_entity.id
_entity.type
_entity.pdbx_description
1 polymer ?
#
loop_
_entity_poly.entity_id
_entity_poly.type
_entity_poly.pdbx_seq_one_letter_code
_entity_poly.pdbx_strand_id
1 'polypeptide(L)'
;KNNRRYQYAFTNCTNCGPRFSIVQDIPYDRQNTTMKVFPMCKKCEDEYTNPLDRRFHAQPNACDICGPQYKLVADKVYIANESIKKAHEVIKKGAIVAVKGIGGYHLVCDAFNEEAVANLRQRKIREDKPFAVMATNLDIVKKICEVNDKEEELLTSMQAPIVLLHKAKAYNLASKVAPHNAYLGVMIAYAPIHYLLLNDDDVFVMTSANLSDEPIVYQDEEAKSHLSTIADYIL
;
A
#
# COMPACT_ATOMS: atom_id res chain seq x y z
N LYS A 1 3.36 5.58 -20.45
CA LYS A 1 4.78 5.28 -20.20
C LYS A 1 5.70 6.49 -20.43
N ASN A 2 5.32 7.46 -21.26
CA ASN A 2 6.17 8.63 -21.58
C ASN A 2 6.08 9.79 -20.57
N ASN A 3 5.30 9.67 -19.50
CA ASN A 3 5.19 10.69 -18.48
C ASN A 3 6.36 10.56 -17.49
N ARG A 4 6.97 11.68 -17.08
CA ARG A 4 8.10 11.72 -16.13
C ARG A 4 7.76 11.21 -14.73
N ARG A 5 6.46 11.07 -14.40
CA ARG A 5 5.96 10.47 -13.15
C ARG A 5 5.51 9.02 -13.35
N TYR A 6 5.83 8.40 -14.49
CA TYR A 6 5.53 6.99 -14.69
C TYR A 6 6.27 6.16 -13.63
N GLN A 7 5.56 5.29 -12.95
CA GLN A 7 6.04 4.49 -11.81
C GLN A 7 6.49 5.31 -10.58
N TYR A 8 6.11 6.57 -10.46
CA TYR A 8 6.33 7.33 -9.25
C TYR A 8 5.23 7.04 -8.22
N ALA A 9 5.60 6.44 -7.09
CA ALA A 9 4.66 5.92 -6.08
C ALA A 9 3.80 7.00 -5.40
N PHE A 10 4.23 8.27 -5.44
CA PHE A 10 3.51 9.41 -4.88
C PHE A 10 2.84 10.28 -5.94
N THR A 11 2.61 9.72 -7.13
CA THR A 11 1.79 10.42 -8.12
C THR A 11 0.36 10.59 -7.61
N ASN A 12 -0.26 11.73 -7.87
CA ASN A 12 -1.59 12.06 -7.38
C ASN A 12 -2.43 12.76 -8.43
N CYS A 13 -3.74 12.74 -8.24
CA CYS A 13 -4.68 13.51 -9.02
C CYS A 13 -4.60 14.99 -8.65
N THR A 14 -4.58 15.87 -9.64
CA THR A 14 -4.55 17.32 -9.43
C THR A 14 -5.92 17.91 -9.08
N ASN A 15 -7.01 17.21 -9.40
CA ASN A 15 -8.37 17.66 -9.09
C ASN A 15 -8.81 17.26 -7.68
N CYS A 16 -8.55 15.99 -7.29
CA CYS A 16 -8.97 15.40 -6.01
C CYS A 16 -7.82 14.83 -5.18
N GLY A 17 -6.58 15.21 -5.50
CA GLY A 17 -5.40 14.75 -4.79
C GLY A 17 -5.39 15.09 -3.29
N PRO A 18 -4.35 14.69 -2.55
CA PRO A 18 -4.34 14.83 -1.10
C PRO A 18 -4.56 16.28 -0.66
N ARG A 19 -5.38 16.44 0.34
CA ARG A 19 -5.73 17.71 0.99
C ARG A 19 -5.58 17.55 2.50
N PHE A 20 -6.56 16.89 3.12
CA PHE A 20 -6.62 16.68 4.55
C PHE A 20 -5.40 15.91 5.08
N SER A 21 -4.94 14.90 4.35
CA SER A 21 -3.81 14.06 4.77
C SER A 21 -2.44 14.77 4.78
N ILE A 22 -2.34 15.94 4.13
CA ILE A 22 -1.06 16.68 4.07
C ILE A 22 -1.14 18.08 4.71
N VAL A 23 -2.34 18.62 4.96
CA VAL A 23 -2.50 19.97 5.50
C VAL A 23 -2.03 20.02 6.96
N GLN A 24 -1.29 21.05 7.31
CA GLN A 24 -0.84 21.32 8.67
C GLN A 24 -1.42 22.62 9.21
N ASP A 25 -1.68 23.59 8.33
CA ASP A 25 -2.25 24.88 8.69
C ASP A 25 -3.01 25.49 7.51
N ILE A 26 -3.71 26.58 7.75
CA ILE A 26 -4.46 27.38 6.78
C ILE A 26 -3.74 28.73 6.52
N PRO A 27 -3.83 29.26 5.28
CA PRO A 27 -4.52 28.72 4.08
C PRO A 27 -3.84 27.46 3.53
N TYR A 28 -4.58 26.68 2.70
CA TYR A 28 -4.04 25.51 2.04
C TYR A 28 -3.02 25.89 0.95
N ASP A 29 -1.82 26.19 1.39
CA ASP A 29 -0.65 26.47 0.57
C ASP A 29 0.47 25.48 0.88
N ARG A 30 1.37 25.23 -0.08
CA ARG A 30 2.42 24.20 0.05
C ARG A 30 3.25 24.35 1.34
N GLN A 31 3.55 25.59 1.75
CA GLN A 31 4.28 25.87 2.99
C GLN A 31 3.52 25.46 4.26
N ASN A 32 2.20 25.37 4.18
CA ASN A 32 1.32 24.92 5.25
C ASN A 32 0.92 23.43 5.13
N THR A 33 1.69 22.68 4.37
CA THR A 33 1.50 21.23 4.19
C THR A 33 2.77 20.46 4.53
N THR A 34 2.64 19.13 4.70
CA THR A 34 3.80 18.23 4.86
C THR A 34 4.74 18.26 3.64
N MET A 35 4.29 18.80 2.51
CA MET A 35 5.10 18.93 1.29
C MET A 35 6.14 20.06 1.34
N LYS A 36 6.11 20.91 2.36
CA LYS A 36 7.09 22.03 2.54
C LYS A 36 8.54 21.55 2.61
N VAL A 37 8.77 20.33 3.11
CA VAL A 37 10.12 19.74 3.23
C VAL A 37 10.68 19.22 1.90
N PHE A 38 9.88 19.23 0.84
CA PHE A 38 10.25 18.79 -0.50
C PHE A 38 10.31 19.99 -1.46
N PRO A 39 11.47 20.70 -1.57
CA PRO A 39 11.60 21.80 -2.52
C PRO A 39 11.43 21.28 -3.95
N MET A 40 10.61 21.99 -4.73
CA MET A 40 10.33 21.58 -6.11
C MET A 40 11.58 21.70 -6.99
N CYS A 41 11.80 20.71 -7.85
CA CYS A 41 12.75 20.86 -8.95
C CYS A 41 12.18 21.83 -10.00
N LYS A 42 13.06 22.39 -10.85
CA LYS A 42 12.66 23.39 -11.85
C LYS A 42 11.43 22.98 -12.68
N LYS A 43 11.39 21.72 -13.14
CA LYS A 43 10.25 21.22 -13.93
C LYS A 43 8.93 21.19 -13.13
N CYS A 44 8.98 20.83 -11.84
CA CYS A 44 7.79 20.87 -10.98
C CYS A 44 7.37 22.30 -10.65
N GLU A 45 8.30 23.19 -10.49
CA GLU A 45 8.04 24.60 -10.26
C GLU A 45 7.41 25.27 -11.48
N ASP A 46 7.93 24.99 -12.69
CA ASP A 46 7.35 25.49 -13.94
C ASP A 46 5.89 25.03 -14.11
N GLU A 47 5.58 23.77 -13.84
CA GLU A 47 4.20 23.27 -13.84
C GLU A 47 3.33 23.96 -12.76
N TYR A 48 3.88 24.19 -11.58
CA TYR A 48 3.16 24.77 -10.45
C TYR A 48 2.82 26.25 -10.67
N THR A 49 3.68 26.98 -11.33
CA THR A 49 3.53 28.44 -11.59
C THR A 49 2.86 28.77 -12.92
N ASN A 50 2.72 27.81 -13.83
CA ASN A 50 2.10 28.01 -15.13
C ASN A 50 0.58 27.90 -15.06
N PRO A 51 -0.20 28.99 -15.29
CA PRO A 51 -1.66 28.97 -15.24
C PRO A 51 -2.32 28.03 -16.26
N LEU A 52 -1.60 27.65 -17.32
CA LEU A 52 -2.10 26.74 -18.36
C LEU A 52 -1.79 25.26 -18.05
N ASP A 53 -0.99 24.97 -17.02
CA ASP A 53 -0.72 23.60 -16.63
C ASP A 53 -1.79 23.09 -15.65
N ARG A 54 -2.19 21.82 -15.82
CA ARG A 54 -3.14 21.18 -14.90
C ARG A 54 -2.64 21.07 -13.46
N ARG A 55 -1.34 21.29 -13.21
CA ARG A 55 -0.70 21.32 -11.89
C ARG A 55 -0.51 22.71 -11.34
N PHE A 56 -1.08 23.71 -11.98
CA PHE A 56 -1.07 25.08 -11.47
C PHE A 56 -1.59 25.12 -10.04
N HIS A 57 -0.77 25.61 -9.10
CA HIS A 57 -1.05 25.64 -7.66
C HIS A 57 -1.48 24.31 -7.03
N ALA A 58 -1.12 23.16 -7.64
CA ALA A 58 -1.34 21.85 -7.03
C ALA A 58 -0.32 21.63 -5.89
N GLN A 59 -0.72 21.87 -4.66
CA GLN A 59 0.15 21.86 -3.48
C GLN A 59 0.96 20.56 -3.32
N PRO A 60 0.43 19.35 -3.62
CA PRO A 60 1.19 18.11 -3.54
C PRO A 60 2.07 17.85 -4.77
N ASN A 61 2.23 18.82 -5.70
CA ASN A 61 3.03 18.61 -6.91
C ASN A 61 4.46 18.21 -6.58
N ALA A 62 4.90 17.08 -7.13
CA ALA A 62 6.24 16.52 -6.96
C ALA A 62 6.54 15.49 -8.07
N CYS A 63 7.77 15.02 -8.12
CA CYS A 63 8.20 13.90 -8.95
C CYS A 63 9.28 13.08 -8.22
N ASP A 64 9.75 12.03 -8.83
CA ASP A 64 10.81 11.15 -8.33
C ASP A 64 12.13 11.85 -7.96
N ILE A 65 12.40 13.05 -8.55
CA ILE A 65 13.59 13.82 -8.25
C ILE A 65 13.42 14.68 -6.99
N CYS A 66 12.24 15.27 -6.78
CA CYS A 66 12.05 16.30 -5.76
C CYS A 66 11.00 15.98 -4.69
N GLY A 67 10.29 14.88 -4.82
CA GLY A 67 9.25 14.49 -3.87
C GLY A 67 9.67 13.36 -2.93
N PRO A 68 8.74 12.89 -2.11
CA PRO A 68 8.97 11.75 -1.24
C PRO A 68 9.35 10.49 -2.02
N GLN A 69 10.09 9.60 -1.37
CA GLN A 69 10.53 8.33 -1.92
C GLN A 69 10.40 7.22 -0.88
N TYR A 70 10.10 6.01 -1.32
CA TYR A 70 10.20 4.83 -0.48
C TYR A 70 11.66 4.44 -0.28
N LYS A 71 11.95 3.91 0.90
CA LYS A 71 13.25 3.40 1.31
C LYS A 71 13.08 2.06 2.02
N LEU A 72 13.87 1.09 1.62
CA LEU A 72 13.95 -0.21 2.28
C LEU A 72 15.39 -0.49 2.70
N VAL A 73 15.57 -0.89 3.95
CA VAL A 73 16.87 -1.31 4.49
C VAL A 73 16.88 -2.84 4.56
N ALA A 74 17.80 -3.46 3.82
CA ALA A 74 18.02 -4.90 3.79
C ALA A 74 19.55 -5.17 3.91
N ASP A 75 20.12 -5.96 2.99
CA ASP A 75 21.58 -6.14 2.82
C ASP A 75 22.28 -4.80 2.51
N LYS A 76 21.59 -3.91 1.86
CA LYS A 76 21.95 -2.50 1.64
C LYS A 76 20.71 -1.62 1.69
N VAL A 77 20.88 -0.33 1.50
CA VAL A 77 19.78 0.63 1.38
C VAL A 77 19.32 0.71 -0.08
N TYR A 78 18.04 0.41 -0.29
CA TYR A 78 17.34 0.59 -1.57
C TYR A 78 16.45 1.81 -1.49
N ILE A 79 16.31 2.57 -2.59
CA ILE A 79 15.55 3.84 -2.65
C ILE A 79 14.63 3.82 -3.87
N ALA A 80 13.53 4.55 -3.79
CA ALA A 80 12.55 4.73 -4.87
C ALA A 80 12.04 3.39 -5.42
N ASN A 81 11.97 3.21 -6.73
CA ASN A 81 11.44 2.00 -7.36
C ASN A 81 12.26 0.74 -7.05
N GLU A 82 13.57 0.88 -6.80
CA GLU A 82 14.40 -0.26 -6.40
C GLU A 82 13.98 -0.80 -5.03
N SER A 83 13.59 0.08 -4.10
CA SER A 83 13.10 -0.34 -2.78
C SER A 83 11.81 -1.14 -2.88
N ILE A 84 10.89 -0.73 -3.77
CA ILE A 84 9.61 -1.41 -3.97
C ILE A 84 9.84 -2.78 -4.65
N LYS A 85 10.69 -2.84 -5.67
CA LYS A 85 11.07 -4.11 -6.30
C LYS A 85 11.72 -5.07 -5.32
N LYS A 86 12.63 -4.57 -4.50
CA LYS A 86 13.28 -5.39 -3.47
C LYS A 86 12.29 -5.88 -2.41
N ALA A 87 11.33 -5.03 -2.00
CA ALA A 87 10.25 -5.43 -1.10
C ALA A 87 9.42 -6.59 -1.69
N HIS A 88 9.01 -6.48 -2.96
CA HIS A 88 8.34 -7.56 -3.67
C HIS A 88 9.17 -8.87 -3.66
N GLU A 89 10.45 -8.78 -4.02
CA GLU A 89 11.33 -9.96 -4.05
C GLU A 89 11.43 -10.68 -2.69
N VAL A 90 11.57 -9.93 -1.59
CA VAL A 90 11.66 -10.54 -0.25
C VAL A 90 10.31 -11.08 0.21
N ILE A 91 9.17 -10.44 -0.12
CA ILE A 91 7.83 -10.96 0.14
C ILE A 91 7.64 -12.31 -0.56
N LYS A 92 8.01 -12.41 -1.84
CA LYS A 92 7.93 -13.67 -2.61
C LYS A 92 8.84 -14.78 -2.06
N LYS A 93 9.88 -14.42 -1.32
CA LYS A 93 10.76 -15.37 -0.60
C LYS A 93 10.25 -15.73 0.80
N GLY A 94 9.07 -15.26 1.19
CA GLY A 94 8.42 -15.59 2.44
C GLY A 94 8.66 -14.60 3.58
N ALA A 95 9.28 -13.45 3.31
CA ALA A 95 9.44 -12.41 4.32
C ALA A 95 8.12 -11.66 4.60
N ILE A 96 8.03 -11.10 5.80
CA ILE A 96 7.00 -10.17 6.21
C ILE A 96 7.56 -8.76 6.09
N VAL A 97 6.90 -7.90 5.32
CA VAL A 97 7.31 -6.51 5.11
C VAL A 97 6.27 -5.56 5.67
N ALA A 98 6.70 -4.62 6.49
CA ALA A 98 5.86 -3.48 6.88
C ALA A 98 5.92 -2.43 5.77
N VAL A 99 4.81 -2.20 5.08
CA VAL A 99 4.71 -1.27 3.95
C VAL A 99 3.90 -0.04 4.36
N LYS A 100 4.47 1.15 4.20
CA LYS A 100 3.75 2.39 4.47
C LYS A 100 2.69 2.65 3.41
N GLY A 101 1.43 2.61 3.82
CA GLY A 101 0.26 2.96 3.02
C GLY A 101 -0.20 4.40 3.25
N ILE A 102 -1.44 4.73 2.84
CA ILE A 102 -2.01 6.08 2.99
C ILE A 102 -2.31 6.42 4.45
N GLY A 103 -2.86 5.50 5.22
CA GLY A 103 -3.31 5.74 6.60
C GLY A 103 -2.37 5.22 7.69
N GLY A 104 -1.28 4.56 7.32
CA GLY A 104 -0.32 3.92 8.24
C GLY A 104 0.34 2.72 7.60
N TYR A 105 1.09 1.97 8.39
CA TYR A 105 1.79 0.78 7.90
C TYR A 105 0.86 -0.43 7.80
N HIS A 106 1.11 -1.26 6.79
CA HIS A 106 0.51 -2.57 6.61
C HIS A 106 1.57 -3.65 6.76
N LEU A 107 1.25 -4.75 7.43
CA LEU A 107 2.07 -5.96 7.39
C LEU A 107 1.66 -6.78 6.17
N VAL A 108 2.64 -7.10 5.34
CA VAL A 108 2.46 -7.72 4.03
C VAL A 108 3.27 -8.99 3.94
N CYS A 109 2.65 -10.08 3.48
CA CYS A 109 3.33 -11.31 3.09
C CYS A 109 2.60 -11.97 1.91
N ASP A 110 3.26 -12.93 1.25
CA ASP A 110 2.65 -13.69 0.15
C ASP A 110 1.52 -14.58 0.71
N ALA A 111 0.29 -14.37 0.23
CA ALA A 111 -0.88 -15.12 0.69
C ALA A 111 -0.89 -16.59 0.26
N PHE A 112 -0.05 -16.98 -0.69
CA PHE A 112 0.13 -18.39 -1.09
C PHE A 112 1.16 -19.13 -0.23
N ASN A 113 2.00 -18.42 0.52
CA ASN A 113 3.06 -19.00 1.33
C ASN A 113 2.57 -19.38 2.73
N GLU A 114 2.37 -20.67 2.98
CA GLU A 114 1.88 -21.20 4.26
C GLU A 114 2.77 -20.79 5.45
N GLU A 115 4.09 -20.83 5.29
CA GLU A 115 5.02 -20.49 6.36
C GLU A 115 5.01 -18.98 6.65
N ALA A 116 5.01 -18.13 5.64
CA ALA A 116 4.96 -16.68 5.80
C ALA A 116 3.68 -16.24 6.52
N VAL A 117 2.52 -16.80 6.13
CA VAL A 117 1.24 -16.52 6.79
C VAL A 117 1.20 -17.04 8.22
N ALA A 118 1.75 -18.23 8.47
CA ALA A 118 1.86 -18.80 9.81
C ALA A 118 2.74 -17.92 10.71
N ASN A 119 3.89 -17.49 10.22
CA ASN A 119 4.82 -16.62 10.94
C ASN A 119 4.20 -15.26 11.24
N LEU A 120 3.50 -14.66 10.27
CA LEU A 120 2.78 -13.39 10.49
C LEU A 120 1.73 -13.53 11.58
N ARG A 121 0.96 -14.63 11.58
CA ARG A 121 -0.05 -14.90 12.59
C ARG A 121 0.55 -15.04 13.98
N GLN A 122 1.63 -15.81 14.09
CA GLN A 122 2.36 -16.02 15.34
C GLN A 122 2.93 -14.71 15.89
N ARG A 123 3.67 -13.94 15.06
CA ARG A 123 4.32 -12.69 15.48
C ARG A 123 3.30 -11.60 15.84
N LYS A 124 2.13 -11.60 15.19
CA LYS A 124 1.03 -10.65 15.46
C LYS A 124 0.15 -11.10 16.65
N ILE A 125 0.37 -12.30 17.20
CA ILE A 125 -0.46 -12.89 18.28
C ILE A 125 -1.94 -12.86 17.86
N ARG A 126 -2.24 -13.39 16.66
CA ARG A 126 -3.57 -13.35 16.06
C ARG A 126 -4.06 -14.78 15.81
N GLU A 127 -4.88 -15.29 16.73
CA GLU A 127 -5.29 -16.70 16.71
C GLU A 127 -6.21 -17.02 15.51
N ASP A 128 -7.47 -16.63 15.53
CA ASP A 128 -8.48 -17.06 14.54
C ASP A 128 -8.99 -15.95 13.60
N LYS A 129 -8.82 -14.67 13.97
CA LYS A 129 -9.33 -13.55 13.17
C LYS A 129 -8.74 -13.57 11.76
N PRO A 130 -9.54 -13.67 10.67
CA PRO A 130 -9.04 -13.74 9.30
C PRO A 130 -8.17 -12.54 8.93
N PHE A 131 -7.19 -12.76 8.05
CA PHE A 131 -6.50 -11.68 7.36
C PHE A 131 -7.29 -11.25 6.13
N ALA A 132 -7.24 -9.97 5.82
CA ALA A 132 -7.64 -9.47 4.51
C ALA A 132 -6.48 -9.65 3.52
N VAL A 133 -6.83 -9.82 2.25
CA VAL A 133 -5.86 -9.90 1.16
C VAL A 133 -6.09 -8.80 0.15
N MET A 134 -5.03 -8.44 -0.56
CA MET A 134 -5.05 -7.50 -1.68
C MET A 134 -4.64 -8.22 -2.95
N ALA A 135 -5.42 -8.00 -4.02
CA ALA A 135 -5.13 -8.43 -5.38
C ALA A 135 -4.97 -7.20 -6.31
N THR A 136 -4.32 -7.37 -7.44
CA THR A 136 -4.13 -6.29 -8.42
C THR A 136 -5.41 -5.89 -9.14
N ASN A 137 -6.29 -6.86 -9.42
CA ASN A 137 -7.49 -6.65 -10.23
C ASN A 137 -8.57 -7.69 -9.91
N LEU A 138 -9.75 -7.49 -10.49
CA LEU A 138 -10.93 -8.32 -10.31
C LEU A 138 -10.74 -9.76 -10.85
N ASP A 139 -9.99 -9.94 -11.93
CA ASP A 139 -9.78 -11.26 -12.53
C ASP A 139 -9.05 -12.20 -11.57
N ILE A 140 -8.09 -11.65 -10.81
CA ILE A 140 -7.39 -12.40 -9.76
C ILE A 140 -8.33 -12.71 -8.60
N VAL A 141 -9.17 -11.76 -8.20
CA VAL A 141 -10.17 -12.00 -7.14
C VAL A 141 -11.11 -13.15 -7.54
N LYS A 142 -11.59 -13.18 -8.79
CA LYS A 142 -12.46 -14.24 -9.30
C LYS A 142 -11.81 -15.64 -9.36
N LYS A 143 -10.48 -15.72 -9.33
CA LYS A 143 -9.76 -17.02 -9.22
C LYS A 143 -9.82 -17.60 -7.80
N ILE A 144 -9.93 -16.76 -6.78
CA ILE A 144 -9.85 -17.16 -5.37
C ILE A 144 -11.19 -17.04 -4.62
N CYS A 145 -12.15 -16.27 -5.14
CA CYS A 145 -13.46 -16.04 -4.54
C CYS A 145 -14.58 -16.10 -5.58
N GLU A 146 -15.78 -16.45 -5.12
CA GLU A 146 -17.01 -16.23 -5.86
C GLU A 146 -17.39 -14.74 -5.74
N VAL A 147 -17.75 -14.11 -6.85
CA VAL A 147 -18.04 -12.65 -6.90
C VAL A 147 -19.34 -12.44 -7.66
N ASN A 148 -20.33 -11.84 -7.03
CA ASN A 148 -21.56 -11.40 -7.69
C ASN A 148 -21.45 -9.92 -8.16
N ASP A 149 -22.45 -9.45 -8.93
CA ASP A 149 -22.43 -8.12 -9.55
C ASP A 149 -22.32 -6.98 -8.53
N LYS A 150 -22.96 -7.09 -7.36
CA LYS A 150 -22.89 -6.07 -6.30
C LYS A 150 -21.52 -6.04 -5.61
N GLU A 151 -20.93 -7.19 -5.39
CA GLU A 151 -19.59 -7.32 -4.84
C GLU A 151 -18.53 -6.80 -5.81
N GLU A 152 -18.71 -7.04 -7.12
CA GLU A 152 -17.88 -6.47 -8.17
C GLU A 152 -17.96 -4.93 -8.18
N GLU A 153 -19.18 -4.37 -8.11
CA GLU A 153 -19.39 -2.93 -8.03
C GLU A 153 -18.67 -2.33 -6.81
N LEU A 154 -18.79 -2.97 -5.64
CA LEU A 154 -18.09 -2.52 -4.43
C LEU A 154 -16.58 -2.60 -4.55
N LEU A 155 -16.04 -3.72 -5.02
CA LEU A 155 -14.59 -3.92 -5.18
C LEU A 155 -13.95 -2.91 -6.13
N THR A 156 -14.68 -2.50 -7.17
CA THR A 156 -14.19 -1.57 -8.20
C THR A 156 -14.59 -0.12 -7.93
N SER A 157 -15.31 0.15 -6.85
CA SER A 157 -15.74 1.48 -6.47
C SER A 157 -14.58 2.39 -6.02
N MET A 158 -14.79 3.71 -6.06
CA MET A 158 -13.80 4.70 -5.60
C MET A 158 -13.46 4.56 -4.11
N GLN A 159 -14.33 3.98 -3.32
CA GLN A 159 -14.14 3.74 -1.89
C GLN A 159 -13.13 2.62 -1.62
N ALA A 160 -12.95 1.73 -2.59
CA ALA A 160 -12.04 0.57 -2.52
C ALA A 160 -12.13 -0.18 -1.18
N PRO A 161 -13.32 -0.64 -0.76
CA PRO A 161 -13.50 -1.26 0.54
C PRO A 161 -12.90 -2.66 0.59
N ILE A 162 -12.73 -3.19 1.80
CA ILE A 162 -12.56 -4.63 2.00
C ILE A 162 -13.94 -5.28 1.90
N VAL A 163 -14.14 -6.15 0.91
CA VAL A 163 -15.39 -6.89 0.70
C VAL A 163 -15.22 -8.32 1.20
N LEU A 164 -16.18 -8.81 1.98
CA LEU A 164 -16.21 -10.20 2.42
C LEU A 164 -16.84 -11.06 1.32
N LEU A 165 -16.03 -11.92 0.70
CA LEU A 165 -16.39 -12.76 -0.42
C LEU A 165 -16.37 -14.23 -0.03
N HIS A 166 -17.25 -15.02 -0.62
CA HIS A 166 -17.23 -16.48 -0.44
C HIS A 166 -16.00 -17.08 -1.16
N LYS A 167 -15.27 -17.95 -0.47
CA LYS A 167 -14.12 -18.63 -1.08
C LYS A 167 -14.56 -19.48 -2.26
N ALA A 168 -13.84 -19.41 -3.38
CA ALA A 168 -14.09 -20.25 -4.54
C ALA A 168 -13.79 -21.74 -4.22
N LYS A 169 -14.37 -22.65 -4.97
CA LYS A 169 -14.07 -24.10 -4.85
C LYS A 169 -12.60 -24.43 -5.09
N ALA A 170 -11.95 -23.66 -5.98
CA ALA A 170 -10.52 -23.75 -6.30
C ALA A 170 -9.63 -22.86 -5.43
N TYR A 171 -10.11 -22.48 -4.24
CA TYR A 171 -9.35 -21.66 -3.29
C TYR A 171 -8.02 -22.32 -2.95
N ASN A 172 -6.92 -21.63 -3.18
CA ASN A 172 -5.55 -22.12 -3.04
C ASN A 172 -4.61 -21.25 -2.23
N LEU A 173 -5.13 -20.25 -1.53
CA LEU A 173 -4.33 -19.46 -0.60
C LEU A 173 -3.98 -20.29 0.65
N ALA A 174 -2.93 -19.86 1.35
CA ALA A 174 -2.50 -20.50 2.59
C ALA A 174 -3.66 -20.67 3.58
N SER A 175 -3.73 -21.85 4.19
CA SER A 175 -4.83 -22.27 5.07
C SER A 175 -5.08 -21.30 6.22
N LYS A 176 -4.00 -20.72 6.73
CA LYS A 176 -4.01 -19.76 7.84
C LYS A 176 -4.35 -18.31 7.45
N VAL A 177 -4.66 -17.99 6.18
CA VAL A 177 -5.16 -16.67 5.81
C VAL A 177 -6.53 -16.40 6.45
N ALA A 178 -7.45 -17.33 6.32
CA ALA A 178 -8.78 -17.25 6.92
C ALA A 178 -9.20 -18.64 7.45
N PRO A 179 -8.65 -19.09 8.61
CA PRO A 179 -8.92 -20.40 9.16
C PRO A 179 -10.39 -20.51 9.57
N HIS A 180 -10.97 -21.69 9.38
CA HIS A 180 -12.34 -22.01 9.79
C HIS A 180 -13.43 -21.06 9.27
N ASN A 181 -13.15 -20.27 8.24
CA ASN A 181 -14.07 -19.28 7.68
C ASN A 181 -14.34 -19.57 6.20
N ALA A 182 -15.61 -19.57 5.80
CA ALA A 182 -16.02 -19.70 4.40
C ALA A 182 -15.77 -18.41 3.60
N TYR A 183 -15.60 -17.27 4.29
CA TYR A 183 -15.42 -15.96 3.69
C TYR A 183 -13.96 -15.49 3.80
N LEU A 184 -13.58 -14.66 2.84
CA LEU A 184 -12.29 -13.98 2.77
C LEU A 184 -12.54 -12.48 2.62
N GLY A 185 -11.86 -11.66 3.39
CA GLY A 185 -11.81 -10.19 3.18
C GLY A 185 -10.86 -9.87 2.03
N VAL A 186 -11.38 -9.28 0.95
CA VAL A 186 -10.60 -8.95 -0.25
C VAL A 186 -10.72 -7.47 -0.56
N MET A 187 -9.61 -6.87 -0.97
CA MET A 187 -9.56 -5.52 -1.57
C MET A 187 -8.72 -5.54 -2.84
N ILE A 188 -9.02 -4.64 -3.76
CA ILE A 188 -8.20 -4.41 -4.95
C ILE A 188 -7.21 -3.29 -4.68
N ALA A 189 -6.05 -3.32 -5.34
CA ALA A 189 -5.04 -2.27 -5.28
C ALA A 189 -5.68 -0.88 -5.56
N TYR A 190 -5.49 0.09 -4.66
CA TYR A 190 -6.15 1.40 -4.72
C TYR A 190 -5.17 2.58 -4.63
N ALA A 191 -3.91 2.34 -4.37
CA ALA A 191 -2.88 3.37 -4.29
C ALA A 191 -1.71 3.04 -5.23
N PRO A 192 -0.96 4.05 -5.72
CA PRO A 192 0.16 3.79 -6.63
C PRO A 192 1.19 2.79 -6.09
N ILE A 193 1.47 2.83 -4.79
CA ILE A 193 2.38 1.86 -4.15
C ILE A 193 1.90 0.42 -4.33
N HIS A 194 0.60 0.17 -4.25
CA HIS A 194 0.05 -1.17 -4.40
C HIS A 194 0.26 -1.72 -5.81
N TYR A 195 0.01 -0.89 -6.84
CA TYR A 195 0.25 -1.26 -8.25
C TYR A 195 1.73 -1.42 -8.62
N LEU A 196 2.64 -0.85 -7.83
CA LEU A 196 4.08 -1.02 -8.02
C LEU A 196 4.63 -2.20 -7.23
N LEU A 197 3.96 -2.58 -6.14
CA LEU A 197 4.37 -3.67 -5.25
C LEU A 197 3.84 -5.03 -5.72
N LEU A 198 2.62 -5.10 -6.27
CA LEU A 198 2.01 -6.34 -6.73
C LEU A 198 2.20 -6.52 -8.24
N ASN A 199 2.58 -7.72 -8.66
CA ASN A 199 2.51 -8.16 -10.05
C ASN A 199 1.12 -8.72 -10.37
N ASP A 200 0.85 -9.01 -11.65
CA ASP A 200 -0.49 -9.36 -12.13
C ASP A 200 -1.12 -10.59 -11.43
N ASP A 201 -0.32 -11.58 -11.02
CA ASP A 201 -0.82 -12.81 -10.38
C ASP A 201 -0.63 -12.83 -8.84
N ASP A 202 -0.17 -11.73 -8.24
CA ASP A 202 0.06 -11.70 -6.80
C ASP A 202 -1.23 -11.50 -6.01
N VAL A 203 -1.30 -12.22 -4.90
CA VAL A 203 -2.25 -11.98 -3.80
C VAL A 203 -1.44 -11.89 -2.52
N PHE A 204 -1.45 -10.73 -1.88
CA PHE A 204 -0.73 -10.51 -0.63
C PHE A 204 -1.70 -10.36 0.54
N VAL A 205 -1.36 -10.98 1.67
CA VAL A 205 -1.96 -10.57 2.94
C VAL A 205 -1.64 -9.10 3.15
N MET A 206 -2.68 -8.33 3.52
CA MET A 206 -2.55 -6.91 3.79
C MET A 206 -3.33 -6.60 5.08
N THR A 207 -2.62 -6.51 6.19
CA THR A 207 -3.24 -6.27 7.49
C THR A 207 -2.61 -5.05 8.18
N SER A 208 -3.33 -4.41 9.11
CA SER A 208 -2.80 -3.26 9.85
C SER A 208 -1.52 -3.61 10.61
N ALA A 209 -0.55 -2.73 10.58
CA ALA A 209 0.70 -2.88 11.32
C ALA A 209 0.53 -2.38 12.76
N ASN A 210 0.04 -3.28 13.61
CA ASN A 210 -0.12 -3.10 15.04
C ASN A 210 -0.11 -4.46 15.72
N LEU A 211 0.17 -4.52 16.99
CA LEU A 211 -0.24 -5.65 17.83
C LEU A 211 -1.77 -5.63 18.01
N SER A 212 -2.34 -6.74 18.49
CA SER A 212 -3.79 -6.80 18.73
C SER A 212 -4.19 -5.70 19.71
N ASP A 213 -5.29 -5.00 19.37
CA ASP A 213 -5.90 -3.92 20.17
C ASP A 213 -5.10 -2.62 20.31
N GLU A 214 -3.98 -2.49 19.61
CA GLU A 214 -3.23 -1.24 19.50
C GLU A 214 -3.65 -0.42 18.26
N PRO A 215 -3.43 0.92 18.26
CA PRO A 215 -3.57 1.74 17.07
C PRO A 215 -2.60 1.32 15.95
N ILE A 216 -2.98 1.58 14.70
CA ILE A 216 -2.07 1.36 13.57
C ILE A 216 -0.86 2.29 13.66
N VAL A 217 0.34 1.74 13.47
CA VAL A 217 1.57 2.53 13.40
C VAL A 217 1.58 3.35 12.11
N TYR A 218 1.85 4.66 12.22
CA TYR A 218 1.89 5.57 11.06
C TYR A 218 3.15 6.43 11.00
N GLN A 219 3.88 6.60 12.09
CA GLN A 219 5.13 7.35 12.15
C GLN A 219 6.32 6.46 11.83
N ASP A 220 7.31 6.98 11.09
CA ASP A 220 8.44 6.18 10.62
C ASP A 220 9.38 5.74 11.74
N GLU A 221 9.61 6.61 12.74
CA GLU A 221 10.46 6.27 13.88
C GLU A 221 9.78 5.25 14.81
N GLU A 222 8.47 5.38 14.98
CA GLU A 222 7.67 4.41 15.73
C GLU A 222 7.65 3.05 15.02
N ALA A 223 7.55 3.04 13.69
CA ALA A 223 7.58 1.81 12.89
C ALA A 223 8.88 1.02 13.10
N LYS A 224 10.03 1.69 13.16
CA LYS A 224 11.33 1.05 13.38
C LYS A 224 11.42 0.34 14.73
N SER A 225 10.83 0.89 15.78
CA SER A 225 10.86 0.30 17.12
C SER A 225 9.78 -0.77 17.30
N HIS A 226 8.53 -0.48 16.91
CA HIS A 226 7.40 -1.35 17.21
C HIS A 226 7.22 -2.50 16.22
N LEU A 227 7.59 -2.31 14.96
CA LEU A 227 7.38 -3.32 13.92
C LEU A 227 8.58 -4.25 13.71
N SER A 228 9.75 -3.97 14.30
CA SER A 228 10.96 -4.79 14.18
C SER A 228 10.81 -6.22 14.72
N THR A 229 9.85 -6.45 15.61
CA THR A 229 9.56 -7.78 16.17
C THR A 229 8.58 -8.58 15.29
N ILE A 230 7.86 -7.92 14.39
CA ILE A 230 6.82 -8.53 13.57
C ILE A 230 7.26 -8.62 12.10
N ALA A 231 7.81 -7.55 11.56
CA ALA A 231 8.26 -7.47 10.16
C ALA A 231 9.77 -7.73 10.04
N ASP A 232 10.15 -8.42 8.97
CA ASP A 232 11.56 -8.65 8.63
C ASP A 232 12.18 -7.41 7.97
N TYR A 233 11.35 -6.60 7.28
CA TYR A 233 11.75 -5.37 6.59
C TYR A 233 10.68 -4.28 6.74
N ILE A 234 11.10 -3.02 6.58
CA ILE A 234 10.23 -1.83 6.58
C ILE A 234 10.45 -1.05 5.28
N LEU A 235 9.36 -0.78 4.56
CA LEU A 235 9.31 -0.01 3.34
C LEU A 235 8.48 1.26 3.54
#